data_2cec59e516073f6d40680feb0dc9d55f
#
_entry.id   2cec59e516073f6d40680feb0dc9d55f
#
_cell.length_a   1.000
_cell.length_b   1.000
_cell.length_c   1.000
_cell.angle_alpha   90.00
_cell.angle_beta   90.00
_cell.angle_gamma   90.00
#
_symmetry.space_group_name_H-M   'P 1'
#
loop_
_entity.id
_entity.type
_entity.pdbx_description
1 polymer ?
#
loop_
_entity_poly.entity_id
_entity_poly.type
_entity_poly.pdbx_seq_one_letter_code
_entity_poly.pdbx_strand_id
1 'polypeptide(L)'
;MATVADSGTARPSSIDHSGEGALARLGLRFTNLAENWFPDAYVFVCLAVTVVAAFAMLNGAAPMAVAKSFGDGFWSLITFTMQMAIVAIGGYVVASSPPAAKLIDGLAAMPRSGAGAVAFVAAVSMLTSLLSWGLSLIFSGLLVRVLARRADLRMDYRAAGAAAYLGLGATWALGLSSSSAQLQANAASLPKSVLQITGVIPFSETIFPWQSLVIALVLISISIVLARLSAPSSVTAVTAQMMDVDLEQTQVAQLPGRKRPGEWLEYSPLLTLIVVALGGGWIVQEFASKDPILAISNLNTYNLLFLMLGMLLHWRPRSFLNAVAKAVPATAGVLIQFPLYGGIA
;
A
#
# COMPACT_ATOMS: atom_id res chain seq x y z
N MET A 1 15.43 24.36 17.19
CA MET A 1 14.23 24.55 18.02
C MET A 1 13.26 25.40 17.21
N ALA A 2 12.32 24.76 16.54
CA ALA A 2 11.21 25.43 15.89
C ALA A 2 9.95 24.84 16.52
N THR A 3 9.20 25.66 17.23
CA THR A 3 7.93 25.37 17.88
C THR A 3 6.93 24.94 16.81
N VAL A 4 6.50 23.69 16.88
CA VAL A 4 5.32 23.21 16.14
C VAL A 4 4.11 23.93 16.76
N ALA A 5 3.54 24.84 16.01
CA ALA A 5 2.27 25.47 16.36
C ALA A 5 1.18 24.40 16.33
N ASP A 6 0.58 24.17 17.46
CA ASP A 6 -0.65 23.39 17.66
C ASP A 6 -1.79 24.10 16.90
N SER A 7 -2.01 23.70 15.66
CA SER A 7 -3.20 24.11 14.91
C SER A 7 -4.37 23.25 15.38
N GLY A 8 -4.99 23.70 16.47
CA GLY A 8 -6.25 23.14 16.93
C GLY A 8 -7.28 23.18 15.80
N THR A 9 -7.44 22.05 15.11
CA THR A 9 -8.50 21.86 14.12
C THR A 9 -9.83 21.94 14.86
N ALA A 10 -10.55 23.06 14.67
CA ALA A 10 -11.91 23.21 15.15
C ALA A 10 -12.73 22.05 14.60
N ARG A 11 -13.20 21.16 15.48
CA ARG A 11 -14.13 20.09 15.11
C ARG A 11 -15.37 20.76 14.51
N PRO A 12 -15.80 20.38 13.28
CA PRO A 12 -17.06 20.89 12.76
C PRO A 12 -18.17 20.56 13.77
N SER A 13 -18.94 21.57 14.15
CA SER A 13 -20.11 21.49 15.04
C SER A 13 -20.99 20.32 14.61
N SER A 14 -21.44 19.52 15.58
CA SER A 14 -22.24 18.29 15.46
C SER A 14 -23.15 18.28 14.23
N ILE A 15 -22.71 17.57 13.17
CA ILE A 15 -23.56 17.26 12.03
C ILE A 15 -24.63 16.30 12.56
N ASP A 16 -25.91 16.66 12.39
CA ASP A 16 -27.01 15.78 12.75
C ASP A 16 -27.01 14.55 11.84
N HIS A 17 -26.69 13.41 12.40
CA HIS A 17 -26.62 12.12 11.71
C HIS A 17 -27.95 11.32 11.76
N SER A 18 -29.06 11.95 12.21
CA SER A 18 -30.35 11.28 12.36
C SER A 18 -30.95 10.74 11.06
N GLY A 19 -30.56 11.31 9.92
CA GLY A 19 -30.97 10.87 8.58
C GLY A 19 -30.10 9.78 7.93
N GLU A 20 -29.01 9.36 8.60
CA GLU A 20 -28.08 8.37 8.05
C GLU A 20 -28.58 6.93 8.18
N GLY A 21 -28.22 6.09 7.18
CA GLY A 21 -28.46 4.65 7.24
C GLY A 21 -27.77 3.99 8.45
N ALA A 22 -28.30 2.87 8.93
CA ALA A 22 -27.77 2.16 10.11
C ALA A 22 -26.28 1.80 9.98
N LEU A 23 -25.83 1.39 8.78
CA LEU A 23 -24.43 1.06 8.49
C LEU A 23 -23.52 2.30 8.50
N ALA A 24 -23.97 3.44 7.99
CA ALA A 24 -23.20 4.68 8.04
C ALA A 24 -23.01 5.16 9.49
N ARG A 25 -24.07 5.10 10.30
CA ARG A 25 -23.99 5.43 11.74
C ARG A 25 -23.06 4.48 12.51
N LEU A 26 -23.08 3.19 12.19
CA LEU A 26 -22.16 2.22 12.79
C LEU A 26 -20.71 2.54 12.40
N GLY A 27 -20.44 2.82 11.12
CA GLY A 27 -19.11 3.21 10.63
C GLY A 27 -18.56 4.45 11.36
N LEU A 28 -19.39 5.49 11.52
CA LEU A 28 -18.99 6.71 12.24
C LEU A 28 -18.67 6.44 13.72
N ARG A 29 -19.42 5.52 14.39
CA ARG A 29 -19.10 5.12 15.77
C ARG A 29 -17.74 4.41 15.86
N PHE A 30 -17.45 3.49 14.92
CA PHE A 30 -16.14 2.82 14.87
C PHE A 30 -15.01 3.80 14.56
N THR A 31 -15.22 4.78 13.66
CA THR A 31 -14.23 5.84 13.39
C THR A 31 -13.89 6.60 14.66
N ASN A 32 -14.91 7.07 15.39
CA ASN A 32 -14.70 7.79 16.65
C ASN A 32 -13.99 6.93 17.71
N LEU A 33 -14.30 5.63 17.78
CA LEU A 33 -13.63 4.70 18.68
C LEU A 33 -12.14 4.56 18.29
N ALA A 34 -11.88 4.34 16.99
CA ALA A 34 -10.52 4.15 16.50
C ALA A 34 -9.66 5.41 16.69
N GLU A 35 -10.19 6.60 16.37
CA GLU A 35 -9.47 7.87 16.55
C GLU A 35 -9.09 8.15 18.02
N ASN A 36 -9.89 7.68 18.98
CA ASN A 36 -9.65 7.95 20.39
C ASN A 36 -8.84 6.86 21.11
N TRP A 37 -8.86 5.61 20.62
CA TRP A 37 -8.32 4.46 21.36
C TRP A 37 -7.19 3.73 20.64
N PHE A 38 -7.02 3.91 19.34
CA PHE A 38 -5.99 3.19 18.59
C PHE A 38 -4.73 4.05 18.49
N PRO A 39 -3.61 3.63 19.11
CA PRO A 39 -2.32 4.26 18.93
C PRO A 39 -1.75 3.95 17.53
N ASP A 40 -0.61 4.57 17.21
CA ASP A 40 0.15 4.24 16.01
C ASP A 40 0.46 2.74 15.91
N ALA A 41 0.50 2.21 14.68
CA ALA A 41 0.76 0.80 14.40
C ALA A 41 2.07 0.29 15.04
N TYR A 42 3.08 1.14 15.18
CA TYR A 42 4.34 0.82 15.84
C TYR A 42 4.14 0.41 17.31
N VAL A 43 3.21 1.04 18.03
CA VAL A 43 2.91 0.70 19.43
C VAL A 43 2.40 -0.72 19.56
N PHE A 44 1.56 -1.19 18.61
CA PHE A 44 1.10 -2.57 18.60
C PHE A 44 2.23 -3.58 18.40
N VAL A 45 3.22 -3.25 17.57
CA VAL A 45 4.41 -4.09 17.39
C VAL A 45 5.21 -4.18 18.69
N CYS A 46 5.43 -3.05 19.36
CA CYS A 46 6.12 -3.03 20.66
C CYS A 46 5.34 -3.83 21.73
N LEU A 47 4.01 -3.74 21.75
CA LEU A 47 3.19 -4.57 22.64
C LEU A 47 3.34 -6.05 22.32
N ALA A 48 3.31 -6.44 21.04
CA ALA A 48 3.51 -7.83 20.64
C ALA A 48 4.87 -8.38 21.10
N VAL A 49 5.96 -7.63 20.86
CA VAL A 49 7.30 -7.96 21.36
C VAL A 49 7.30 -8.15 22.87
N THR A 50 6.69 -7.20 23.61
CA THR A 50 6.63 -7.25 25.06
C THR A 50 5.87 -8.47 25.57
N VAL A 51 4.70 -8.75 24.97
CA VAL A 51 3.87 -9.89 25.34
C VAL A 51 4.60 -11.21 25.08
N VAL A 52 5.21 -11.38 23.89
CA VAL A 52 5.95 -12.62 23.57
C VAL A 52 7.14 -12.81 24.51
N ALA A 53 7.92 -11.74 24.77
CA ALA A 53 9.03 -11.79 25.70
C ALA A 53 8.58 -12.17 27.12
N ALA A 54 7.47 -11.57 27.60
CA ALA A 54 6.93 -11.90 28.92
C ALA A 54 6.47 -13.37 29.00
N PHE A 55 5.76 -13.87 27.98
CA PHE A 55 5.35 -15.28 27.94
C PHE A 55 6.53 -16.25 27.87
N ALA A 56 7.58 -15.92 27.11
CA ALA A 56 8.79 -16.73 27.06
C ALA A 56 9.45 -16.83 28.45
N MET A 57 9.57 -15.71 29.19
CA MET A 57 10.11 -15.68 30.55
C MET A 57 9.21 -16.44 31.54
N LEU A 58 7.90 -16.31 31.44
CA LEU A 58 6.95 -17.06 32.28
C LEU A 58 7.05 -18.57 32.05
N ASN A 59 7.41 -19.00 30.84
CA ASN A 59 7.68 -20.41 30.51
C ASN A 59 9.12 -20.85 30.87
N GLY A 60 9.86 -20.07 31.63
CA GLY A 60 11.16 -20.45 32.19
C GLY A 60 12.37 -20.02 31.36
N ALA A 61 12.20 -19.24 30.28
CA ALA A 61 13.33 -18.70 29.54
C ALA A 61 14.07 -17.64 30.35
N ALA A 62 15.43 -17.74 30.40
CA ALA A 62 16.23 -16.72 31.06
C ALA A 62 16.15 -15.38 30.33
N PRO A 63 16.08 -14.23 31.03
CA PRO A 63 15.95 -12.91 30.40
C PRO A 63 17.03 -12.63 29.34
N MET A 64 18.26 -13.06 29.59
CA MET A 64 19.37 -12.89 28.63
C MET A 64 19.21 -13.76 27.39
N ALA A 65 18.62 -14.96 27.51
CA ALA A 65 18.29 -15.81 26.36
C ALA A 65 17.21 -15.17 25.48
N VAL A 66 16.17 -14.60 26.11
CA VAL A 66 15.11 -13.85 25.38
C VAL A 66 15.71 -12.65 24.66
N ALA A 67 16.54 -11.84 25.32
CA ALA A 67 17.19 -10.69 24.70
C ALA A 67 18.10 -11.10 23.53
N LYS A 68 18.84 -12.20 23.67
CA LYS A 68 19.68 -12.74 22.58
C LYS A 68 18.85 -13.21 21.40
N SER A 69 17.78 -13.99 21.64
CA SER A 69 16.89 -14.48 20.59
C SER A 69 16.23 -13.31 19.84
N PHE A 70 15.77 -12.29 20.57
CA PHE A 70 15.23 -11.07 19.95
C PHE A 70 16.26 -10.38 19.05
N GLY A 71 17.49 -10.18 19.52
CA GLY A 71 18.53 -9.52 18.74
C GLY A 71 18.95 -10.31 17.48
N ASP A 72 19.09 -11.62 17.62
CA ASP A 72 19.43 -12.51 16.49
C ASP A 72 18.25 -12.56 15.48
N GLY A 73 17.02 -12.65 15.98
CA GLY A 73 15.80 -12.67 15.18
C GLY A 73 15.53 -11.36 14.44
N PHE A 74 15.83 -10.21 15.07
CA PHE A 74 15.67 -8.89 14.45
C PHE A 74 16.36 -8.79 13.08
N TRP A 75 17.56 -9.33 12.93
CA TRP A 75 18.33 -9.30 11.70
C TRP A 75 17.93 -10.38 10.70
N SER A 76 17.19 -11.40 11.13
CA SER A 76 16.81 -12.53 10.26
C SER A 76 15.94 -12.12 9.09
N LEU A 77 15.10 -11.07 9.23
CA LEU A 77 14.20 -10.58 8.20
C LEU A 77 14.71 -9.37 7.42
N ILE A 78 16.00 -8.95 7.58
CA ILE A 78 16.49 -7.71 6.96
C ILE A 78 16.37 -7.73 5.42
N THR A 79 16.71 -8.86 4.79
CA THR A 79 16.60 -9.02 3.32
C THR A 79 15.14 -8.89 2.88
N PHE A 80 14.24 -9.58 3.56
CA PHE A 80 12.81 -9.49 3.28
C PHE A 80 12.24 -8.09 3.53
N THR A 81 12.69 -7.42 4.59
CA THR A 81 12.33 -6.02 4.90
C THR A 81 12.70 -5.09 3.75
N MET A 82 13.92 -5.20 3.23
CA MET A 82 14.35 -4.40 2.09
C MET A 82 13.55 -4.71 0.82
N GLN A 83 13.26 -5.97 0.57
CA GLN A 83 12.42 -6.38 -0.56
C GLN A 83 11.01 -5.78 -0.46
N MET A 84 10.39 -5.79 0.72
CA MET A 84 9.07 -5.18 0.95
C MET A 84 9.08 -3.65 0.85
N ALA A 85 10.17 -3.00 1.27
CA ALA A 85 10.35 -1.57 1.04
C ALA A 85 10.40 -1.24 -0.46
N ILE A 86 11.05 -2.09 -1.26
CA ILE A 86 11.09 -1.96 -2.73
C ILE A 86 9.71 -2.20 -3.35
N VAL A 87 8.88 -3.13 -2.82
CA VAL A 87 7.47 -3.30 -3.23
C VAL A 87 6.70 -1.98 -3.07
N ALA A 88 6.86 -1.32 -1.92
CA ALA A 88 6.18 -0.05 -1.65
C ALA A 88 6.66 1.06 -2.61
N ILE A 89 7.97 1.19 -2.80
CA ILE A 89 8.57 2.17 -3.72
C ILE A 89 8.13 1.89 -5.16
N GLY A 90 8.23 0.65 -5.63
CA GLY A 90 7.84 0.26 -6.99
C GLY A 90 6.37 0.55 -7.27
N GLY A 91 5.49 0.19 -6.32
CA GLY A 91 4.06 0.50 -6.41
C GLY A 91 3.79 2.01 -6.48
N TYR A 92 4.45 2.79 -5.61
CA TYR A 92 4.35 4.26 -5.62
C TYR A 92 4.77 4.86 -6.96
N VAL A 93 5.94 4.46 -7.44
CA VAL A 93 6.52 4.99 -8.69
C VAL A 93 5.61 4.69 -9.89
N VAL A 94 5.07 3.48 -9.99
CA VAL A 94 4.11 3.13 -11.04
C VAL A 94 2.83 3.97 -10.91
N ALA A 95 2.26 4.08 -9.71
CA ALA A 95 1.03 4.84 -9.45
C ALA A 95 1.16 6.33 -9.74
N SER A 96 2.33 6.93 -9.49
CA SER A 96 2.60 8.36 -9.67
C SER A 96 3.13 8.72 -11.06
N SER A 97 3.19 7.77 -11.97
CA SER A 97 3.69 7.98 -13.34
C SER A 97 2.70 8.80 -14.19
N PRO A 98 3.20 9.52 -15.22
CA PRO A 98 2.33 10.31 -16.13
C PRO A 98 1.23 9.48 -16.82
N PRO A 99 1.47 8.24 -17.30
CA PRO A 99 0.39 7.41 -17.82
C PRO A 99 -0.64 7.00 -16.77
N ALA A 100 -0.21 6.70 -15.55
CA ALA A 100 -1.12 6.38 -14.45
C ALA A 100 -2.03 7.57 -14.10
N ALA A 101 -1.50 8.80 -14.11
CA ALA A 101 -2.29 10.01 -13.89
C ALA A 101 -3.41 10.15 -14.94
N LYS A 102 -3.11 9.94 -16.23
CA LYS A 102 -4.12 9.96 -17.30
C LYS A 102 -5.19 8.88 -17.12
N LEU A 103 -4.78 7.68 -16.68
CA LEU A 103 -5.71 6.60 -16.36
C LEU A 103 -6.62 6.99 -15.18
N ILE A 104 -6.06 7.59 -14.13
CA ILE A 104 -6.82 8.07 -12.97
C ILE A 104 -7.85 9.13 -13.41
N ASP A 105 -7.46 10.09 -14.25
CA ASP A 105 -8.39 11.11 -14.77
C ASP A 105 -9.54 10.47 -15.55
N GLY A 106 -9.26 9.47 -16.40
CA GLY A 106 -10.28 8.70 -17.12
C GLY A 106 -11.22 7.92 -16.20
N LEU A 107 -10.66 7.25 -15.19
CA LEU A 107 -11.43 6.50 -14.19
C LEU A 107 -12.29 7.44 -13.33
N ALA A 108 -11.78 8.61 -12.96
CA ALA A 108 -12.50 9.60 -12.17
C ALA A 108 -13.72 10.19 -12.90
N ALA A 109 -13.79 10.09 -14.23
CA ALA A 109 -14.94 10.52 -15.00
C ALA A 109 -16.14 9.55 -14.94
N MET A 110 -15.92 8.28 -14.55
CA MET A 110 -16.95 7.22 -14.60
C MET A 110 -18.06 7.33 -13.54
N PRO A 111 -17.75 7.62 -12.24
CA PRO A 111 -18.79 7.69 -11.21
C PRO A 111 -19.79 8.85 -11.45
N ARG A 112 -21.07 8.60 -11.12
CA ARG A 112 -22.18 9.56 -11.31
C ARG A 112 -22.83 10.00 -10.00
N SER A 113 -22.37 9.50 -8.84
CA SER A 113 -22.90 9.85 -7.52
C SER A 113 -21.83 9.66 -6.46
N GLY A 114 -21.95 10.33 -5.30
CA GLY A 114 -20.99 10.23 -4.21
C GLY A 114 -20.83 8.81 -3.68
N ALA A 115 -21.92 8.11 -3.36
CA ALA A 115 -21.87 6.72 -2.90
C ALA A 115 -21.36 5.77 -4.01
N GLY A 116 -21.68 6.05 -5.28
CA GLY A 116 -21.12 5.33 -6.42
C GLY A 116 -19.61 5.53 -6.55
N ALA A 117 -19.10 6.73 -6.30
CA ALA A 117 -17.68 7.03 -6.29
C ALA A 117 -16.94 6.27 -5.17
N VAL A 118 -17.50 6.22 -3.95
CA VAL A 118 -16.94 5.43 -2.84
C VAL A 118 -16.85 3.95 -3.21
N ALA A 119 -17.91 3.37 -3.74
CA ALA A 119 -17.93 1.97 -4.20
C ALA A 119 -16.93 1.71 -5.33
N PHE A 120 -16.80 2.66 -6.25
CA PHE A 120 -15.84 2.57 -7.37
C PHE A 120 -14.39 2.62 -6.88
N VAL A 121 -14.08 3.51 -5.92
CA VAL A 121 -12.76 3.55 -5.27
C VAL A 121 -12.46 2.25 -4.57
N ALA A 122 -13.42 1.66 -3.83
CA ALA A 122 -13.28 0.35 -3.20
C ALA A 122 -12.91 -0.73 -4.22
N ALA A 123 -13.64 -0.79 -5.35
CA ALA A 123 -13.38 -1.75 -6.41
C ALA A 123 -11.97 -1.59 -7.00
N VAL A 124 -11.60 -0.37 -7.38
CA VAL A 124 -10.28 -0.08 -7.95
C VAL A 124 -9.17 -0.40 -6.96
N SER A 125 -9.34 -0.03 -5.69
CA SER A 125 -8.37 -0.30 -4.63
C SER A 125 -8.14 -1.81 -4.47
N MET A 126 -9.20 -2.60 -4.33
CA MET A 126 -9.07 -4.03 -4.13
C MET A 126 -8.52 -4.76 -5.35
N LEU A 127 -8.94 -4.40 -6.58
CA LEU A 127 -8.43 -5.01 -7.80
C LEU A 127 -6.94 -4.69 -8.03
N THR A 128 -6.52 -3.44 -7.82
CA THR A 128 -5.11 -3.06 -7.95
C THR A 128 -4.24 -3.68 -6.86
N SER A 129 -4.80 -3.96 -5.69
CA SER A 129 -4.11 -4.62 -4.58
C SER A 129 -3.77 -6.09 -4.89
N LEU A 130 -4.55 -6.77 -5.72
CA LEU A 130 -4.19 -8.13 -6.19
C LEU A 130 -2.88 -8.13 -7.00
N LEU A 131 -2.53 -7.01 -7.63
CA LEU A 131 -1.25 -6.84 -8.31
C LEU A 131 -0.17 -6.37 -7.33
N SER A 132 -0.43 -5.27 -6.61
CA SER A 132 0.51 -4.69 -5.65
C SER A 132 -0.23 -3.85 -4.60
N TRP A 133 0.01 -4.15 -3.32
CA TRP A 133 -0.55 -3.34 -2.23
C TRP A 133 -0.01 -1.90 -2.25
N GLY A 134 1.26 -1.72 -2.60
CA GLY A 134 1.88 -0.39 -2.71
C GLY A 134 1.29 0.42 -3.86
N LEU A 135 1.05 -0.22 -5.02
CA LEU A 135 0.35 0.40 -6.14
C LEU A 135 -1.08 0.80 -5.73
N SER A 136 -1.83 -0.12 -5.13
CA SER A 136 -3.21 0.09 -4.72
C SER A 136 -3.37 1.30 -3.82
N LEU A 137 -2.56 1.39 -2.77
CA LEU A 137 -2.65 2.44 -1.77
C LEU A 137 -2.49 3.84 -2.40
N ILE A 138 -1.48 4.00 -3.24
CA ILE A 138 -1.17 5.30 -3.85
C ILE A 138 -2.13 5.62 -4.99
N PHE A 139 -2.38 4.66 -5.87
CA PHE A 139 -3.26 4.84 -7.02
C PHE A 139 -4.69 5.21 -6.58
N SER A 140 -5.22 4.51 -5.59
CA SER A 140 -6.55 4.77 -5.05
C SER A 140 -6.61 6.08 -4.26
N GLY A 141 -5.56 6.41 -3.50
CA GLY A 141 -5.45 7.71 -2.84
C GLY A 141 -5.45 8.87 -3.83
N LEU A 142 -4.71 8.76 -4.94
CA LEU A 142 -4.72 9.75 -6.02
C LEU A 142 -6.09 9.82 -6.71
N LEU A 143 -6.74 8.68 -6.94
CA LEU A 143 -8.10 8.62 -7.51
C LEU A 143 -9.11 9.34 -6.61
N VAL A 144 -9.06 9.13 -5.29
CA VAL A 144 -9.92 9.85 -4.32
C VAL A 144 -9.71 11.36 -4.44
N ARG A 145 -8.47 11.82 -4.54
CA ARG A 145 -8.15 13.25 -4.67
C ARG A 145 -8.70 13.86 -5.96
N VAL A 146 -8.62 13.15 -7.07
CA VAL A 146 -9.18 13.59 -8.36
C VAL A 146 -10.71 13.60 -8.31
N LEU A 147 -11.34 12.56 -7.76
CA LEU A 147 -12.79 12.53 -7.55
C LEU A 147 -13.28 13.64 -6.62
N ALA A 148 -12.51 14.00 -5.60
CA ALA A 148 -12.86 15.06 -4.65
C ALA A 148 -12.93 16.46 -5.29
N ARG A 149 -12.29 16.69 -6.44
CA ARG A 149 -12.44 17.93 -7.24
C ARG A 149 -13.79 18.04 -7.93
N ARG A 150 -14.49 16.92 -8.11
CA ARG A 150 -15.80 16.87 -8.75
C ARG A 150 -16.89 17.24 -7.74
N ALA A 151 -17.20 18.54 -7.66
CA ALA A 151 -18.22 19.08 -6.76
C ALA A 151 -19.63 18.51 -7.02
N ASP A 152 -19.92 18.07 -8.28
CA ASP A 152 -21.17 17.45 -8.69
C ASP A 152 -21.45 16.14 -7.96
N LEU A 153 -20.43 15.39 -7.56
CA LEU A 153 -20.58 14.10 -6.89
C LEU A 153 -20.98 14.23 -5.40
N ARG A 154 -20.63 15.34 -4.74
CA ARG A 154 -20.78 15.51 -3.28
C ARG A 154 -20.34 14.27 -2.50
N MET A 155 -19.16 13.72 -2.88
CA MET A 155 -18.60 12.52 -2.29
C MET A 155 -18.10 12.80 -0.86
N ASP A 156 -18.43 11.93 0.09
CA ASP A 156 -17.82 11.98 1.42
C ASP A 156 -16.34 11.57 1.32
N TYR A 157 -15.43 12.51 1.65
CA TYR A 157 -14.01 12.33 1.49
C TYR A 157 -13.43 11.27 2.44
N ARG A 158 -13.99 11.17 3.65
CA ARG A 158 -13.57 10.19 4.68
C ARG A 158 -13.95 8.77 4.25
N ALA A 159 -15.20 8.58 3.78
CA ALA A 159 -15.66 7.30 3.27
C ALA A 159 -14.86 6.87 2.03
N ALA A 160 -14.53 7.80 1.14
CA ALA A 160 -13.68 7.53 -0.01
C ALA A 160 -12.25 7.17 0.38
N GLY A 161 -11.68 7.83 1.39
CA GLY A 161 -10.37 7.50 1.96
C GLY A 161 -10.36 6.09 2.57
N ALA A 162 -11.38 5.74 3.34
CA ALA A 162 -11.55 4.39 3.88
C ALA A 162 -11.68 3.34 2.77
N ALA A 163 -12.45 3.63 1.71
CA ALA A 163 -12.60 2.77 0.54
C ALA A 163 -11.27 2.58 -0.22
N ALA A 164 -10.45 3.62 -0.33
CA ALA A 164 -9.13 3.54 -0.94
C ALA A 164 -8.17 2.62 -0.16
N TYR A 165 -8.40 2.44 1.13
CA TYR A 165 -7.59 1.57 1.99
C TYR A 165 -8.02 0.10 1.95
N LEU A 166 -9.20 -0.23 1.39
CA LEU A 166 -9.72 -1.61 1.35
C LEU A 166 -8.81 -2.57 0.59
N GLY A 167 -8.08 -2.11 -0.41
CA GLY A 167 -7.09 -2.93 -1.09
C GLY A 167 -6.02 -3.46 -0.13
N LEU A 168 -5.45 -2.60 0.72
CA LEU A 168 -4.50 -2.99 1.75
C LEU A 168 -5.20 -3.68 2.94
N GLY A 169 -6.42 -3.26 3.30
CA GLY A 169 -7.13 -3.79 4.46
C GLY A 169 -7.77 -5.16 4.25
N ALA A 170 -8.20 -5.47 3.02
CA ALA A 170 -9.01 -6.68 2.78
C ALA A 170 -8.39 -7.67 1.79
N THR A 171 -7.73 -7.22 0.71
CA THR A 171 -7.36 -8.10 -0.41
C THR A 171 -5.86 -8.26 -0.64
N TRP A 172 -5.01 -7.47 -0.01
CA TRP A 172 -3.55 -7.52 -0.21
C TRP A 172 -2.94 -8.91 0.00
N ALA A 173 -3.46 -9.65 0.98
CA ALA A 173 -2.96 -10.97 1.32
C ALA A 173 -3.27 -12.04 0.25
N LEU A 174 -4.24 -11.78 -0.63
CA LEU A 174 -4.63 -12.64 -1.75
C LEU A 174 -3.96 -12.23 -3.07
N GLY A 175 -3.11 -11.20 -3.05
CA GLY A 175 -2.44 -10.66 -4.24
C GLY A 175 -0.97 -11.07 -4.36
N LEU A 176 -0.39 -10.78 -5.52
CA LEU A 176 1.01 -11.09 -5.85
C LEU A 176 2.04 -10.48 -4.89
N SER A 177 1.72 -9.36 -4.25
CA SER A 177 2.58 -8.70 -3.27
C SER A 177 2.25 -9.06 -1.81
N SER A 178 1.49 -10.12 -1.58
CA SER A 178 1.22 -10.66 -0.24
C SER A 178 2.53 -10.98 0.48
N SER A 179 2.83 -10.30 1.58
CA SER A 179 4.08 -10.51 2.31
C SER A 179 4.19 -11.93 2.86
N SER A 180 3.09 -12.51 3.33
CA SER A 180 3.06 -13.88 3.84
C SER A 180 3.27 -14.92 2.74
N ALA A 181 2.56 -14.79 1.61
CA ALA A 181 2.71 -15.70 0.49
C ALA A 181 4.10 -15.58 -0.16
N GLN A 182 4.62 -14.36 -0.31
CA GLN A 182 5.97 -14.09 -0.82
C GLN A 182 7.07 -14.66 0.10
N LEU A 183 6.92 -14.50 1.41
CA LEU A 183 7.85 -15.05 2.38
C LEU A 183 7.88 -16.58 2.27
N GLN A 184 6.71 -17.22 2.22
CA GLN A 184 6.57 -18.68 2.17
C GLN A 184 7.01 -19.29 0.83
N ALA A 185 6.89 -18.53 -0.26
CA ALA A 185 7.30 -18.98 -1.59
C ALA A 185 8.82 -18.91 -1.84
N ASN A 186 9.60 -18.32 -0.92
CA ASN A 186 11.02 -18.07 -1.13
C ASN A 186 11.87 -18.62 0.01
N ALA A 187 12.58 -19.73 -0.24
CA ALA A 187 13.45 -20.39 0.74
C ALA A 187 14.50 -19.45 1.35
N ALA A 188 15.03 -18.48 0.58
CA ALA A 188 16.04 -17.53 1.06
C ALA A 188 15.50 -16.49 2.04
N SER A 189 14.18 -16.27 2.03
CA SER A 189 13.50 -15.31 2.90
C SER A 189 12.91 -15.94 4.16
N LEU A 190 12.70 -17.27 4.16
CA LEU A 190 12.14 -17.99 5.30
C LEU A 190 13.17 -18.15 6.42
N PRO A 191 12.77 -17.95 7.69
CA PRO A 191 13.54 -18.40 8.83
C PRO A 191 13.80 -19.92 8.75
N LYS A 192 15.00 -20.35 9.09
CA LYS A 192 15.40 -21.77 8.98
C LYS A 192 14.47 -22.73 9.73
N SER A 193 13.98 -22.31 10.90
CA SER A 193 13.01 -23.07 11.69
C SER A 193 11.70 -23.32 10.96
N VAL A 194 11.18 -22.30 10.29
CA VAL A 194 9.94 -22.40 9.51
C VAL A 194 10.16 -23.26 8.27
N LEU A 195 11.26 -23.04 7.54
CA LEU A 195 11.61 -23.80 6.32
C LEU A 195 11.71 -25.31 6.61
N GLN A 196 12.23 -25.71 7.77
CA GLN A 196 12.34 -27.11 8.16
C GLN A 196 10.99 -27.77 8.43
N ILE A 197 9.98 -27.01 8.86
CA ILE A 197 8.64 -27.52 9.18
C ILE A 197 7.73 -27.50 7.96
N THR A 198 7.66 -26.37 7.25
CA THR A 198 6.68 -26.15 6.17
C THR A 198 7.24 -26.44 4.78
N GLY A 199 8.57 -26.39 4.61
CA GLY A 199 9.16 -26.30 3.28
C GLY A 199 8.81 -24.98 2.58
N VAL A 200 8.99 -24.93 1.26
CA VAL A 200 8.56 -23.81 0.40
C VAL A 200 7.16 -24.09 -0.09
N ILE A 201 6.25 -23.15 0.08
CA ILE A 201 4.87 -23.25 -0.42
C ILE A 201 4.68 -22.21 -1.53
N PRO A 202 4.54 -22.64 -2.80
CA PRO A 202 4.45 -21.74 -3.95
C PRO A 202 3.09 -21.05 -4.05
N PHE A 203 2.97 -20.04 -4.92
CA PHE A 203 1.72 -19.33 -5.17
C PHE A 203 0.58 -20.21 -5.70
N SER A 204 0.91 -21.31 -6.38
CA SER A 204 -0.08 -22.31 -6.80
C SER A 204 -0.83 -22.94 -5.63
N GLU A 205 -0.26 -22.93 -4.43
CA GLU A 205 -0.85 -23.51 -3.22
C GLU A 205 -1.38 -22.44 -2.25
N THR A 206 -1.10 -21.16 -2.48
CA THR A 206 -1.52 -20.06 -1.58
C THR A 206 -2.53 -19.11 -2.21
N ILE A 207 -2.15 -18.36 -3.24
CA ILE A 207 -3.00 -17.30 -3.81
C ILE A 207 -3.75 -17.73 -5.08
N PHE A 208 -3.28 -18.75 -5.81
CA PHE A 208 -3.91 -19.22 -7.05
C PHE A 208 -4.82 -20.45 -6.93
N PRO A 209 -4.96 -21.16 -5.80
CA PRO A 209 -6.03 -22.15 -5.68
C PRO A 209 -7.38 -21.53 -5.95
N TRP A 210 -8.29 -22.30 -6.56
CA TRP A 210 -9.64 -21.79 -6.87
C TRP A 210 -10.40 -21.26 -5.64
N GLN A 211 -10.16 -21.85 -4.46
CA GLN A 211 -10.72 -21.41 -3.19
C GLN A 211 -10.30 -19.97 -2.87
N SER A 212 -9.01 -19.63 -3.03
CA SER A 212 -8.48 -18.30 -2.80
C SER A 212 -9.07 -17.29 -3.79
N LEU A 213 -9.25 -17.68 -5.06
CA LEU A 213 -9.89 -16.85 -6.07
C LEU A 213 -11.38 -16.57 -5.76
N VAL A 214 -12.10 -17.61 -5.30
CA VAL A 214 -13.50 -17.46 -4.87
C VAL A 214 -13.59 -16.54 -3.63
N ILE A 215 -12.72 -16.74 -2.64
CA ILE A 215 -12.66 -15.86 -1.45
C ILE A 215 -12.38 -14.42 -1.87
N ALA A 216 -11.43 -14.19 -2.77
CA ALA A 216 -11.13 -12.85 -3.28
C ALA A 216 -12.37 -12.21 -3.95
N LEU A 217 -13.04 -12.97 -4.83
CA LEU A 217 -14.24 -12.48 -5.52
C LEU A 217 -15.38 -12.14 -4.56
N VAL A 218 -15.66 -13.02 -3.60
CA VAL A 218 -16.70 -12.81 -2.58
C VAL A 218 -16.36 -11.61 -1.71
N LEU A 219 -15.11 -11.53 -1.24
CA LEU A 219 -14.65 -10.44 -0.39
C LEU A 219 -14.73 -9.09 -1.10
N ILE A 220 -14.27 -9.02 -2.35
CA ILE A 220 -14.35 -7.80 -3.19
C ILE A 220 -15.82 -7.41 -3.37
N SER A 221 -16.69 -8.35 -3.74
CA SER A 221 -18.10 -8.08 -4.01
C SER A 221 -18.83 -7.54 -2.77
N ILE A 222 -18.67 -8.20 -1.63
CA ILE A 222 -19.27 -7.78 -0.36
C ILE A 222 -18.72 -6.41 0.06
N SER A 223 -17.42 -6.20 -0.04
CA SER A 223 -16.79 -4.93 0.36
C SER A 223 -17.25 -3.75 -0.49
N ILE A 224 -17.44 -3.93 -1.81
CA ILE A 224 -18.00 -2.90 -2.69
C ILE A 224 -19.42 -2.54 -2.27
N VAL A 225 -20.26 -3.54 -1.99
CA VAL A 225 -21.63 -3.32 -1.55
C VAL A 225 -21.66 -2.59 -0.21
N LEU A 226 -20.83 -3.04 0.76
CA LEU A 226 -20.73 -2.40 2.06
C LEU A 226 -20.20 -0.97 1.96
N ALA A 227 -19.17 -0.71 1.16
CA ALA A 227 -18.64 0.63 0.92
C ALA A 227 -19.71 1.57 0.35
N ARG A 228 -20.54 1.08 -0.58
CA ARG A 228 -21.65 1.85 -1.13
C ARG A 228 -22.73 2.15 -0.10
N LEU A 229 -23.13 1.15 0.70
CA LEU A 229 -24.21 1.26 1.66
C LEU A 229 -23.82 2.04 2.92
N SER A 230 -22.53 2.03 3.28
CA SER A 230 -22.00 2.79 4.41
C SER A 230 -21.60 4.22 4.06
N ALA A 231 -21.56 4.57 2.76
CA ALA A 231 -21.26 5.94 2.35
C ALA A 231 -22.36 6.90 2.82
N PRO A 232 -22.00 8.03 3.46
CA PRO A 232 -22.96 9.06 3.83
C PRO A 232 -23.74 9.60 2.62
N SER A 233 -24.96 10.07 2.86
CA SER A 233 -25.78 10.69 1.83
C SER A 233 -25.14 11.98 1.32
N SER A 234 -25.52 12.43 0.12
CA SER A 234 -25.01 13.69 -0.46
C SER A 234 -25.36 14.94 0.38
N VAL A 235 -26.33 14.83 1.29
CA VAL A 235 -26.74 15.92 2.18
C VAL A 235 -25.81 16.04 3.40
N THR A 236 -25.35 14.91 3.93
CA THR A 236 -24.52 14.80 5.14
C THR A 236 -23.05 14.52 4.82
N ALA A 237 -22.72 14.37 3.54
CA ALA A 237 -21.35 14.12 3.09
C ALA A 237 -20.41 15.26 3.47
N VAL A 238 -19.29 14.92 4.11
CA VAL A 238 -18.18 15.84 4.39
C VAL A 238 -17.21 15.78 3.22
N THR A 239 -17.21 16.84 2.41
CA THR A 239 -16.34 16.92 1.23
C THR A 239 -14.91 17.33 1.61
N ALA A 240 -13.94 17.12 0.71
CA ALA A 240 -12.55 17.54 0.92
C ALA A 240 -12.43 19.05 1.16
N GLN A 241 -13.26 19.86 0.53
CA GLN A 241 -13.31 21.31 0.73
C GLN A 241 -13.76 21.68 2.14
N MET A 242 -14.73 20.94 2.71
CA MET A 242 -15.18 21.17 4.12
C MET A 242 -14.13 20.76 5.15
N MET A 243 -13.15 19.93 4.74
CA MET A 243 -12.01 19.50 5.57
C MET A 243 -10.74 20.33 5.32
N ASP A 244 -10.84 21.38 4.52
CA ASP A 244 -9.69 22.22 4.10
C ASP A 244 -8.52 21.44 3.51
N VAL A 245 -8.82 20.36 2.78
CA VAL A 245 -7.81 19.52 2.15
C VAL A 245 -7.29 20.18 0.88
N ASP A 246 -5.99 20.44 0.83
CA ASP A 246 -5.33 20.92 -0.39
C ASP A 246 -5.33 19.82 -1.47
N LEU A 247 -6.13 20.02 -2.51
CA LEU A 247 -6.23 19.13 -3.65
C LEU A 247 -5.29 19.49 -4.82
N GLU A 248 -4.61 20.64 -4.78
CA GLU A 248 -3.80 21.15 -5.89
C GLU A 248 -2.52 20.33 -6.07
N GLN A 249 -1.96 19.77 -5.01
CA GLN A 249 -0.71 18.98 -5.03
C GLN A 249 -0.81 17.63 -5.80
N THR A 250 -1.96 17.34 -6.42
CA THR A 250 -2.20 16.06 -7.10
C THR A 250 -1.65 16.04 -8.54
N GLN A 251 -1.24 17.17 -9.08
CA GLN A 251 -0.68 17.24 -10.43
C GLN A 251 0.70 16.56 -10.46
N VAL A 252 0.92 15.72 -11.49
CA VAL A 252 2.26 15.24 -11.82
C VAL A 252 3.16 16.47 -11.96
N ALA A 253 4.07 16.64 -11.01
CA ALA A 253 4.93 17.83 -10.98
C ALA A 253 5.65 17.94 -12.33
N GLN A 254 5.38 18.99 -13.07
CA GLN A 254 6.11 19.28 -14.29
C GLN A 254 7.59 19.42 -13.93
N LEU A 255 8.44 18.71 -14.67
CA LEU A 255 9.87 18.83 -14.46
C LEU A 255 10.30 20.26 -14.79
N PRO A 256 11.03 20.93 -13.88
CA PRO A 256 11.58 22.27 -14.17
C PRO A 256 12.49 22.21 -15.39
N GLY A 257 12.56 23.31 -16.12
CA GLY A 257 13.47 23.41 -17.28
C GLY A 257 14.92 23.16 -16.88
N ARG A 258 15.70 22.56 -17.78
CA ARG A 258 17.14 22.34 -17.57
C ARG A 258 17.88 23.66 -17.36
N LYS A 259 18.72 23.71 -16.35
CA LYS A 259 19.53 24.89 -16.00
C LYS A 259 21.04 24.65 -16.19
N ARG A 260 21.49 23.38 -16.20
CA ARG A 260 22.91 23.00 -16.22
C ARG A 260 23.18 21.97 -17.33
N PRO A 261 24.38 21.97 -17.95
CA PRO A 261 24.73 21.01 -19.01
C PRO A 261 24.63 19.56 -18.54
N GLY A 262 25.06 19.23 -17.31
CA GLY A 262 25.00 17.87 -16.74
C GLY A 262 23.58 17.31 -16.59
N GLU A 263 22.57 18.16 -16.47
CA GLU A 263 21.17 17.75 -16.41
C GLU A 263 20.69 17.09 -17.71
N TRP A 264 21.45 17.16 -18.81
CA TRP A 264 21.09 16.48 -20.07
C TRP A 264 20.89 14.98 -19.85
N LEU A 265 21.75 14.34 -19.10
CA LEU A 265 21.63 12.90 -18.78
C LEU A 265 20.42 12.60 -17.89
N GLU A 266 20.07 13.51 -16.98
CA GLU A 266 18.90 13.35 -16.11
C GLU A 266 17.57 13.48 -16.87
N TYR A 267 17.54 14.25 -17.93
CA TYR A 267 16.36 14.53 -18.75
C TYR A 267 16.29 13.69 -20.03
N SER A 268 17.39 13.01 -20.41
CA SER A 268 17.44 12.11 -21.54
C SER A 268 16.88 10.73 -21.16
N PRO A 269 16.05 10.10 -22.00
CA PRO A 269 15.57 8.74 -21.77
C PRO A 269 16.64 7.66 -22.00
N LEU A 270 17.79 8.01 -22.57
CA LEU A 270 18.80 7.04 -23.01
C LEU A 270 19.24 6.09 -21.90
N LEU A 271 19.58 6.63 -20.72
CA LEU A 271 19.99 5.81 -19.57
C LEU A 271 18.84 4.94 -19.06
N THR A 272 17.62 5.49 -19.01
CA THR A 272 16.42 4.73 -18.66
C THR A 272 16.25 3.52 -19.58
N LEU A 273 16.34 3.73 -20.91
CA LEU A 273 16.16 2.66 -21.89
C LEU A 273 17.23 1.58 -21.77
N ILE A 274 18.50 1.96 -21.54
CA ILE A 274 19.60 1.01 -21.35
C ILE A 274 19.34 0.14 -20.09
N VAL A 275 19.04 0.77 -18.97
CA VAL A 275 18.79 0.04 -17.71
C VAL A 275 17.55 -0.83 -17.81
N VAL A 276 16.47 -0.33 -18.42
CA VAL A 276 15.24 -1.11 -18.65
C VAL A 276 15.49 -2.28 -19.61
N ALA A 277 16.32 -2.11 -20.63
CA ALA A 277 16.69 -3.20 -21.54
C ALA A 277 17.48 -4.30 -20.81
N LEU A 278 18.43 -3.93 -19.93
CA LEU A 278 19.20 -4.89 -19.13
C LEU A 278 18.31 -5.62 -18.12
N GLY A 279 17.53 -4.88 -17.33
CA GLY A 279 16.61 -5.46 -16.35
C GLY A 279 15.50 -6.27 -17.01
N GLY A 280 14.95 -5.78 -18.11
CA GLY A 280 13.95 -6.48 -18.92
C GLY A 280 14.48 -7.77 -19.54
N GLY A 281 15.72 -7.76 -20.03
CA GLY A 281 16.39 -8.95 -20.54
C GLY A 281 16.53 -10.02 -19.47
N TRP A 282 16.92 -9.64 -18.25
CA TRP A 282 16.98 -10.57 -17.12
C TRP A 282 15.59 -11.14 -16.77
N ILE A 283 14.55 -10.28 -16.74
CA ILE A 283 13.17 -10.71 -16.48
C ILE A 283 12.71 -11.73 -17.54
N VAL A 284 12.94 -11.42 -18.81
CA VAL A 284 12.61 -12.35 -19.93
C VAL A 284 13.29 -13.71 -19.74
N GLN A 285 14.57 -13.72 -19.35
CA GLN A 285 15.30 -14.96 -19.08
C GLN A 285 14.70 -15.75 -17.90
N GLU A 286 14.29 -15.07 -16.81
CA GLU A 286 13.64 -15.72 -15.66
C GLU A 286 12.34 -16.40 -16.08
N PHE A 287 11.49 -15.73 -16.85
CA PHE A 287 10.23 -16.32 -17.36
C PHE A 287 10.42 -17.37 -18.45
N ALA A 288 11.50 -17.31 -19.22
CA ALA A 288 11.82 -18.32 -20.24
C ALA A 288 12.43 -19.60 -19.64
N SER A 289 13.13 -19.48 -18.51
CA SER A 289 13.83 -20.59 -17.86
C SER A 289 13.06 -21.29 -16.75
N LYS A 290 11.97 -20.71 -16.27
CA LYS A 290 11.18 -21.20 -15.13
C LYS A 290 9.69 -21.20 -15.47
N ASP A 291 8.90 -21.96 -14.71
CA ASP A 291 7.44 -21.81 -14.74
C ASP A 291 7.05 -20.36 -14.43
N PRO A 292 6.13 -19.73 -15.17
CA PRO A 292 5.75 -18.33 -14.98
C PRO A 292 5.24 -18.01 -13.56
N ILE A 293 4.54 -18.96 -12.92
CA ILE A 293 4.05 -18.77 -11.55
C ILE A 293 5.24 -18.76 -10.57
N LEU A 294 6.20 -19.65 -10.77
CA LEU A 294 7.43 -19.70 -9.98
C LEU A 294 8.30 -18.45 -10.19
N ALA A 295 8.41 -17.98 -11.41
CA ALA A 295 9.17 -16.77 -11.74
C ALA A 295 8.59 -15.53 -11.03
N ILE A 296 7.27 -15.33 -11.09
CA ILE A 296 6.62 -14.18 -10.45
C ILE A 296 6.51 -14.33 -8.92
N SER A 297 6.53 -15.55 -8.39
CA SER A 297 6.57 -15.83 -6.96
C SER A 297 7.89 -15.41 -6.32
N ASN A 298 8.94 -15.20 -7.11
CA ASN A 298 10.20 -14.69 -6.62
C ASN A 298 10.11 -13.18 -6.42
N LEU A 299 10.27 -12.74 -5.17
CA LEU A 299 10.14 -11.33 -4.79
C LEU A 299 11.16 -10.41 -5.50
N ASN A 300 12.34 -10.94 -5.86
CA ASN A 300 13.32 -10.18 -6.63
C ASN A 300 12.84 -9.93 -8.08
N THR A 301 12.26 -10.94 -8.71
CA THR A 301 11.67 -10.83 -10.07
C THR A 301 10.51 -9.82 -10.05
N TYR A 302 9.61 -9.98 -9.09
CA TYR A 302 8.48 -9.07 -8.88
C TYR A 302 8.95 -7.62 -8.68
N ASN A 303 9.90 -7.39 -7.79
CA ASN A 303 10.43 -6.06 -7.49
C ASN A 303 11.13 -5.43 -8.69
N LEU A 304 11.95 -6.21 -9.39
CA LEU A 304 12.65 -5.72 -10.59
C LEU A 304 11.65 -5.35 -11.68
N LEU A 305 10.60 -6.17 -11.88
CA LEU A 305 9.53 -5.88 -12.84
C LEU A 305 8.87 -4.52 -12.55
N PHE A 306 8.47 -4.26 -11.30
CA PHE A 306 7.83 -3.01 -10.92
C PHE A 306 8.78 -1.81 -11.04
N LEU A 307 10.07 -1.96 -10.71
CA LEU A 307 11.06 -0.90 -10.88
C LEU A 307 11.32 -0.59 -12.36
N MET A 308 11.48 -1.61 -13.20
CA MET A 308 11.68 -1.40 -14.65
C MET A 308 10.45 -0.78 -15.30
N LEU A 309 9.25 -1.24 -14.92
CA LEU A 309 7.99 -0.64 -15.36
C LEU A 309 7.90 0.83 -14.90
N GLY A 310 8.20 1.10 -13.65
CA GLY A 310 8.20 2.47 -13.11
C GLY A 310 9.19 3.38 -13.85
N MET A 311 10.42 2.93 -14.09
CA MET A 311 11.41 3.67 -14.86
C MET A 311 10.91 3.98 -16.28
N LEU A 312 10.34 2.98 -16.97
CA LEU A 312 9.79 3.13 -18.31
C LEU A 312 8.62 4.11 -18.36
N LEU A 313 7.69 4.04 -17.42
CA LEU A 313 6.52 4.92 -17.34
C LEU A 313 6.88 6.37 -16.99
N HIS A 314 7.96 6.60 -16.26
CA HIS A 314 8.50 7.95 -16.01
C HIS A 314 9.35 8.49 -17.15
N TRP A 315 9.85 7.63 -18.03
CA TRP A 315 10.63 7.95 -19.23
C TRP A 315 11.98 8.62 -18.97
N ARG A 316 12.10 9.50 -17.99
CA ARG A 316 13.29 10.30 -17.69
C ARG A 316 13.83 9.97 -16.29
N PRO A 317 15.16 9.80 -16.10
CA PRO A 317 15.76 9.54 -14.80
C PRO A 317 15.31 10.54 -13.72
N ARG A 318 15.25 11.83 -14.05
CA ARG A 318 14.82 12.88 -13.11
C ARG A 318 13.40 12.69 -12.61
N SER A 319 12.46 12.31 -13.49
CA SER A 319 11.07 12.04 -13.13
C SER A 319 10.97 10.83 -12.19
N PHE A 320 11.67 9.75 -12.52
CA PHE A 320 11.74 8.54 -11.71
C PHE A 320 12.32 8.82 -10.32
N LEU A 321 13.48 9.51 -10.24
CA LEU A 321 14.12 9.85 -8.97
C LEU A 321 13.24 10.73 -8.08
N ASN A 322 12.50 11.68 -8.66
CA ASN A 322 11.56 12.50 -7.91
C ASN A 322 10.41 11.64 -7.32
N ALA A 323 9.93 10.66 -8.07
CA ALA A 323 8.91 9.73 -7.59
C ALA A 323 9.45 8.83 -6.47
N VAL A 324 10.68 8.29 -6.62
CA VAL A 324 11.36 7.50 -5.58
C VAL A 324 11.54 8.32 -4.29
N ALA A 325 12.01 9.57 -4.40
CA ALA A 325 12.21 10.44 -3.24
C ALA A 325 10.90 10.68 -2.45
N LYS A 326 9.77 10.76 -3.17
CA LYS A 326 8.44 10.87 -2.54
C LYS A 326 7.91 9.54 -1.99
N ALA A 327 8.38 8.41 -2.51
CA ALA A 327 7.98 7.08 -2.07
C ALA A 327 8.68 6.65 -0.77
N VAL A 328 9.94 7.04 -0.57
CA VAL A 328 10.77 6.61 0.56
C VAL A 328 10.11 6.82 1.93
N PRO A 329 9.47 7.95 2.24
CA PRO A 329 8.78 8.12 3.53
C PRO A 329 7.70 7.07 3.81
N ALA A 330 7.02 6.55 2.78
CA ALA A 330 6.01 5.51 2.94
C ALA A 330 6.59 4.14 3.36
N THR A 331 7.91 3.94 3.27
CA THR A 331 8.58 2.70 3.67
C THR A 331 8.97 2.68 5.16
N ALA A 332 8.84 3.79 5.87
CA ALA A 332 9.31 3.92 7.25
C ALA A 332 8.74 2.83 8.18
N GLY A 333 7.41 2.57 8.07
CA GLY A 333 6.77 1.50 8.83
C GLY A 333 7.37 0.13 8.53
N VAL A 334 7.53 -0.22 7.26
CA VAL A 334 8.10 -1.50 6.83
C VAL A 334 9.53 -1.69 7.36
N LEU A 335 10.37 -0.65 7.22
CA LEU A 335 11.79 -0.70 7.61
C LEU A 335 12.01 -0.92 9.11
N ILE A 336 11.07 -0.47 9.96
CA ILE A 336 11.19 -0.59 11.42
C ILE A 336 10.39 -1.77 11.95
N GLN A 337 9.16 -1.98 11.47
CA GLN A 337 8.26 -2.99 12.03
C GLN A 337 8.67 -4.43 11.66
N PHE A 338 9.14 -4.67 10.43
CA PHE A 338 9.47 -6.03 9.98
C PHE A 338 10.66 -6.64 10.73
N PRO A 339 11.77 -5.92 10.98
CA PRO A 339 12.81 -6.43 11.88
C PRO A 339 12.31 -6.75 13.29
N LEU A 340 11.40 -5.93 13.84
CA LEU A 340 10.78 -6.21 15.14
C LEU A 340 9.96 -7.50 15.11
N TYR A 341 9.22 -7.77 14.02
CA TYR A 341 8.53 -9.04 13.83
C TYR A 341 9.52 -10.22 13.76
N GLY A 342 10.68 -10.03 13.10
CA GLY A 342 11.74 -11.02 13.11
C GLY A 342 12.25 -11.35 14.51
N GLY A 343 12.30 -10.37 15.41
CA GLY A 343 12.67 -10.56 16.81
C GLY A 343 11.65 -11.35 17.64
N ILE A 344 10.39 -11.48 17.16
CA ILE A 344 9.32 -12.26 17.81
C ILE A 344 9.38 -13.73 17.36
N ALA A 345 9.82 -14.01 16.14
CA ALA A 345 9.83 -15.33 15.52
C ALA A 345 11.01 -16.19 16.04
#